data_3bf4ca791d8ee4a0ebc81e4792edc64c
#
_entry.id   3bf4ca791d8ee4a0ebc81e4792edc64c
#
_cell.length_a   1.000
_cell.length_b   1.000
_cell.length_c   1.000
_cell.angle_alpha   90.00
_cell.angle_beta   90.00
_cell.angle_gamma   90.00
#
_symmetry.space_group_name_H-M   'P 1'
#
loop_
_entity.id
_entity.type
_entity.pdbx_description
1 polymer ?
#
loop_
_entity_poly.entity_id
_entity_poly.type
_entity_poly.pdbx_seq_one_letter_code
_entity_poly.pdbx_strand_id
1 'polypeptide(L)'
;SSSSLENYYYDNVNWEELPSFVTKEEFLSDFTKGEILFKNKEFEKAIFVLSTIKPDNELYPYALMYIGASYDKLNKNDNALIVFDKLSKLPNFDGYSRGYWYKLLIYLKEDKRDKAIEIKNIILKNNYNFNYEKAKKIKL
;
A
#
# COMPACT_ATOMS: atom_id res chain seq x y z
N SER A 1 -12.64 -14.76 16.79
CA SER A 1 -11.35 -15.29 16.32
C SER A 1 -11.09 -14.87 14.87
N SER A 2 -9.85 -14.58 14.55
CA SER A 2 -9.43 -14.25 13.19
C SER A 2 -9.50 -15.48 12.30
N SER A 3 -9.89 -15.30 11.04
CA SER A 3 -9.78 -16.35 10.05
C SER A 3 -8.30 -16.60 9.73
N SER A 4 -8.00 -17.74 9.07
CA SER A 4 -6.64 -18.05 8.63
C SER A 4 -6.14 -17.01 7.62
N LEU A 5 -7.02 -16.43 6.81
CA LEU A 5 -6.65 -15.38 5.85
C LEU A 5 -6.28 -14.09 6.55
N GLU A 6 -7.06 -13.68 7.56
CA GLU A 6 -6.69 -12.50 8.37
C GLU A 6 -5.34 -12.67 9.03
N ASN A 7 -5.00 -13.90 9.48
CA ASN A 7 -3.70 -14.14 10.08
C ASN A 7 -2.56 -13.88 9.09
N TYR A 8 -2.74 -14.22 7.83
CA TYR A 8 -1.76 -13.85 6.79
C TYR A 8 -1.59 -12.33 6.65
N TYR A 9 -2.69 -11.58 6.78
CA TYR A 9 -2.61 -10.12 6.77
C TYR A 9 -1.74 -9.62 7.91
N TYR A 10 -2.05 -10.04 9.14
CA TYR A 10 -1.29 -9.59 10.31
C TYR A 10 0.16 -10.03 10.30
N ASP A 11 0.45 -11.22 9.76
CA ASP A 11 1.82 -11.72 9.67
C ASP A 11 2.66 -10.97 8.63
N ASN A 12 2.03 -10.35 7.65
CA ASN A 12 2.74 -9.78 6.51
C ASN A 12 2.62 -8.25 6.39
N VAL A 13 1.63 -7.62 7.04
CA VAL A 13 1.47 -6.18 6.93
C VAL A 13 2.61 -5.46 7.65
N ASN A 14 3.23 -4.49 6.96
CA ASN A 14 4.30 -3.69 7.55
C ASN A 14 4.36 -2.32 6.87
N TRP A 15 3.52 -1.41 7.32
CA TRP A 15 3.50 -0.06 6.78
C TRP A 15 4.69 0.79 7.26
N GLU A 16 5.44 0.31 8.26
CA GLU A 16 6.64 1.01 8.74
C GLU A 16 7.80 0.90 7.74
N GLU A 17 7.75 -0.08 6.82
CA GLU A 17 8.76 -0.28 5.79
C GLU A 17 8.50 0.48 4.49
N LEU A 18 7.48 1.34 4.44
CA LEU A 18 7.25 2.18 3.26
C LEU A 18 8.46 3.10 3.04
N PRO A 19 8.84 3.34 1.77
CA PRO A 19 9.96 4.22 1.46
C PRO A 19 9.79 5.59 2.11
N SER A 20 10.82 6.07 2.78
CA SER A 20 10.81 7.33 3.51
C SER A 20 11.70 8.35 2.80
N PHE A 21 11.20 9.58 2.70
CA PHE A 21 11.90 10.70 2.06
C PHE A 21 12.00 11.89 3.00
N VAL A 22 11.91 11.66 4.31
CA VAL A 22 12.06 12.73 5.31
C VAL A 22 13.49 13.26 5.24
N THR A 23 13.62 14.55 5.02
CA THR A 23 14.89 15.26 4.97
C THR A 23 14.95 16.31 6.05
N LYS A 24 16.17 16.83 6.32
CA LYS A 24 16.39 17.93 7.28
C LYS A 24 16.23 19.30 6.62
N GLU A 25 15.45 19.38 5.55
CA GLU A 25 15.24 20.62 4.83
C GLU A 25 14.44 21.61 5.67
N GLU A 26 14.75 22.92 5.48
CA GLU A 26 14.07 23.99 6.19
C GLU A 26 12.59 24.09 5.81
N PHE A 27 12.26 23.80 4.54
CA PHE A 27 10.89 23.79 4.06
C PHE A 27 10.44 22.35 3.80
N LEU A 28 9.35 21.93 4.46
CA LEU A 28 8.80 20.61 4.26
C LEU A 28 7.89 20.60 3.03
N SER A 29 8.15 19.69 2.10
CA SER A 29 7.24 19.45 0.99
C SER A 29 5.92 18.86 1.52
N ASP A 30 4.87 18.90 0.70
CA ASP A 30 3.60 18.26 1.07
C ASP A 30 3.77 16.78 1.31
N PHE A 31 4.62 16.12 0.53
CA PHE A 31 4.91 14.70 0.76
C PHE A 31 5.52 14.47 2.15
N THR A 32 6.54 15.25 2.53
CA THR A 32 7.19 15.10 3.83
C THR A 32 6.21 15.35 4.97
N LYS A 33 5.37 16.39 4.84
CA LYS A 33 4.31 16.67 5.83
C LYS A 33 3.38 15.46 5.97
N GLY A 34 2.95 14.89 4.85
CA GLY A 34 2.08 13.70 4.86
C GLY A 34 2.73 12.50 5.49
N GLU A 35 4.01 12.26 5.19
CA GLU A 35 4.75 11.16 5.78
C GLU A 35 4.87 11.32 7.30
N ILE A 36 5.16 12.53 7.79
CA ILE A 36 5.25 12.80 9.22
C ILE A 36 3.89 12.58 9.90
N LEU A 37 2.81 13.07 9.29
CA LEU A 37 1.46 12.86 9.81
C LEU A 37 1.14 11.36 9.90
N PHE A 38 1.51 10.59 8.90
CA PHE A 38 1.33 9.14 8.91
C PHE A 38 2.08 8.49 10.08
N LYS A 39 3.34 8.84 10.27
CA LYS A 39 4.16 8.30 11.36
C LYS A 39 3.58 8.65 12.73
N ASN A 40 2.95 9.80 12.84
CA ASN A 40 2.26 10.25 14.06
C ASN A 40 0.85 9.66 14.19
N LYS A 41 0.47 8.75 13.31
CA LYS A 41 -0.84 8.09 13.30
C LYS A 41 -2.01 9.05 13.07
N GLU A 42 -1.75 10.19 12.45
CA GLU A 42 -2.78 11.16 12.05
C GLU A 42 -3.20 10.86 10.61
N PHE A 43 -3.85 9.71 10.42
CA PHE A 43 -4.09 9.13 9.11
C PHE A 43 -5.02 9.96 8.24
N GLU A 44 -6.08 10.53 8.81
CA GLU A 44 -7.00 11.37 8.03
C GLU A 44 -6.32 12.62 7.49
N LYS A 45 -5.50 13.25 8.33
CA LYS A 45 -4.74 14.43 7.93
C LYS A 45 -3.68 14.06 6.88
N ALA A 46 -3.04 12.90 7.04
CA ALA A 46 -2.06 12.41 6.06
C ALA A 46 -2.71 12.25 4.69
N ILE A 47 -3.88 11.64 4.63
CA ILE A 47 -4.63 11.46 3.38
C ILE A 47 -4.92 12.82 2.74
N PHE A 48 -5.40 13.77 3.54
CA PHE A 48 -5.74 15.11 3.02
C PHE A 48 -4.52 15.79 2.38
N VAL A 49 -3.39 15.81 3.09
CA VAL A 49 -2.17 16.47 2.60
C VAL A 49 -1.60 15.73 1.39
N LEU A 50 -1.49 14.41 1.46
CA LEU A 50 -0.90 13.61 0.38
C LEU A 50 -1.77 13.62 -0.89
N SER A 51 -3.08 13.80 -0.75
CA SER A 51 -4.00 13.87 -1.89
C SER A 51 -3.81 15.12 -2.75
N THR A 52 -3.06 16.11 -2.29
CA THR A 52 -2.71 17.28 -3.09
C THR A 52 -1.58 17.02 -4.08
N ILE A 53 -0.87 15.90 -3.93
CA ILE A 53 0.25 15.55 -4.81
C ILE A 53 -0.29 15.05 -6.13
N LYS A 54 0.15 15.66 -7.24
CA LYS A 54 -0.36 15.39 -8.57
C LYS A 54 0.37 14.22 -9.24
N PRO A 55 -0.26 13.56 -10.24
CA PRO A 55 0.34 12.42 -10.95
C PRO A 55 1.67 12.73 -11.66
N ASP A 56 1.94 13.98 -12.00
CA ASP A 56 3.21 14.38 -12.62
C ASP A 56 4.35 14.61 -11.61
N ASN A 57 4.06 14.55 -10.34
CA ASN A 57 5.07 14.63 -9.29
C ASN A 57 5.79 13.28 -9.15
N GLU A 58 7.12 13.32 -9.06
CA GLU A 58 7.92 12.08 -8.92
C GLU A 58 7.56 11.26 -7.67
N LEU A 59 7.04 11.92 -6.64
CA LEU A 59 6.66 11.25 -5.40
C LEU A 59 5.21 10.75 -5.39
N TYR A 60 4.48 10.96 -6.48
CA TYR A 60 3.08 10.52 -6.56
C TYR A 60 2.89 9.03 -6.23
N PRO A 61 3.70 8.09 -6.76
CA PRO A 61 3.53 6.68 -6.41
C PRO A 61 3.67 6.43 -4.91
N TYR A 62 4.61 7.11 -4.27
CA TYR A 62 4.84 6.98 -2.83
C TYR A 62 3.71 7.61 -2.03
N ALA A 63 3.14 8.72 -2.52
CA ALA A 63 1.94 9.30 -1.91
C ALA A 63 0.79 8.30 -1.92
N LEU A 64 0.59 7.58 -3.04
CA LEU A 64 -0.45 6.55 -3.12
C LEU A 64 -0.22 5.44 -2.08
N MET A 65 1.03 5.03 -1.84
CA MET A 65 1.35 4.03 -0.83
C MET A 65 0.92 4.48 0.56
N TYR A 66 1.28 5.71 0.95
CA TYR A 66 0.92 6.24 2.27
C TYR A 66 -0.57 6.50 2.40
N ILE A 67 -1.23 6.96 1.34
CA ILE A 67 -2.69 7.16 1.34
C ILE A 67 -3.39 5.81 1.54
N GLY A 68 -3.00 4.80 0.76
CA GLY A 68 -3.60 3.47 0.87
C GLY A 68 -3.38 2.85 2.24
N ALA A 69 -2.16 2.95 2.79
CA ALA A 69 -1.83 2.48 4.13
C ALA A 69 -2.67 3.21 5.19
N SER A 70 -2.86 4.53 5.02
CA SER A 70 -3.70 5.32 5.93
C SER A 70 -5.14 4.84 5.92
N TYR A 71 -5.70 4.58 4.72
CA TYR A 71 -7.04 4.01 4.62
C TYR A 71 -7.12 2.63 5.28
N ASP A 72 -6.10 1.79 5.13
CA ASP A 72 -6.06 0.50 5.81
C ASP A 72 -6.10 0.66 7.33
N LYS A 73 -5.29 1.57 7.88
CA LYS A 73 -5.26 1.84 9.32
C LYS A 73 -6.59 2.38 9.83
N LEU A 74 -7.35 3.05 8.97
CA LEU A 74 -8.69 3.55 9.31
C LEU A 74 -9.79 2.54 9.02
N ASN A 75 -9.43 1.31 8.61
CA ASN A 75 -10.38 0.26 8.20
C ASN A 75 -11.30 0.69 7.04
N LYS A 76 -10.83 1.60 6.21
CA LYS A 76 -11.52 2.02 4.98
C LYS A 76 -10.97 1.18 3.82
N ASN A 77 -11.29 -0.12 3.85
CA ASN A 77 -10.68 -1.10 2.96
C ASN A 77 -11.00 -0.85 1.48
N ASP A 78 -12.22 -0.43 1.15
CA ASP A 78 -12.58 -0.15 -0.24
C ASP A 78 -11.78 1.03 -0.80
N ASN A 79 -11.58 2.07 0.01
CA ASN A 79 -10.76 3.20 -0.37
C ASN A 79 -9.30 2.78 -0.56
N ALA A 80 -8.78 1.93 0.32
CA ALA A 80 -7.41 1.41 0.20
C ALA A 80 -7.25 0.64 -1.12
N LEU A 81 -8.21 -0.23 -1.46
CA LEU A 81 -8.17 -1.00 -2.71
C LEU A 81 -8.15 -0.10 -3.95
N ILE A 82 -8.96 0.96 -3.97
CA ILE A 82 -8.98 1.91 -5.08
C ILE A 82 -7.60 2.55 -5.26
N VAL A 83 -6.99 3.00 -4.17
CA VAL A 83 -5.68 3.66 -4.21
C VAL A 83 -4.59 2.69 -4.65
N PHE A 84 -4.57 1.49 -4.09
CA PHE A 84 -3.58 0.47 -4.46
C PHE A 84 -3.75 -0.02 -5.90
N ASP A 85 -4.99 -0.03 -6.40
CA ASP A 85 -5.24 -0.32 -7.80
C ASP A 85 -4.63 0.75 -8.71
N LYS A 86 -4.78 2.02 -8.36
CA LYS A 86 -4.12 3.12 -9.09
C LYS A 86 -2.60 2.91 -9.12
N LEU A 87 -2.02 2.56 -7.98
CA LEU A 87 -0.58 2.30 -7.87
C LEU A 87 -0.16 1.20 -8.84
N SER A 88 -0.92 0.09 -8.88
CA SER A 88 -0.60 -1.06 -9.72
C SER A 88 -0.70 -0.77 -11.23
N LYS A 89 -1.36 0.33 -11.60
CA LYS A 89 -1.59 0.71 -13.00
C LYS A 89 -0.75 1.88 -13.48
N LEU A 90 0.19 2.37 -12.66
CA LEU A 90 1.02 3.49 -13.05
C LEU A 90 1.96 3.10 -14.19
N PRO A 91 1.91 3.80 -15.35
CA PRO A 91 2.60 3.35 -16.56
C PRO A 91 4.12 3.48 -16.52
N ASN A 92 4.65 4.42 -15.76
CA ASN A 92 6.09 4.73 -15.76
C ASN A 92 6.75 4.58 -14.38
N PHE A 93 6.17 3.73 -13.54
CA PHE A 93 6.71 3.49 -12.21
C PHE A 93 7.12 2.01 -12.09
N ASP A 94 8.41 1.75 -11.97
CA ASP A 94 8.93 0.38 -11.89
C ASP A 94 8.41 -0.40 -10.67
N GLY A 95 8.05 0.31 -9.61
CA GLY A 95 7.52 -0.29 -8.39
C GLY A 95 6.02 -0.56 -8.40
N TYR A 96 5.36 -0.52 -9.56
CA TYR A 96 3.90 -0.66 -9.67
C TYR A 96 3.38 -1.96 -9.03
N SER A 97 4.19 -3.02 -9.02
CA SER A 97 3.77 -4.31 -8.46
C SER A 97 3.56 -4.27 -6.95
N ARG A 98 4.04 -3.25 -6.25
CA ARG A 98 3.67 -3.03 -4.85
C ARG A 98 2.16 -2.91 -4.70
N GLY A 99 1.48 -2.36 -5.71
CA GLY A 99 0.03 -2.25 -5.71
C GLY A 99 -0.66 -3.61 -5.63
N TYR A 100 -0.12 -4.62 -6.30
CA TYR A 100 -0.65 -5.99 -6.21
C TYR A 100 -0.50 -6.55 -4.81
N TRP A 101 0.68 -6.41 -4.22
CA TRP A 101 0.95 -6.91 -2.88
C TRP A 101 0.02 -6.27 -1.84
N TYR A 102 -0.15 -4.94 -1.91
CA TYR A 102 -0.99 -4.23 -0.96
C TYR A 102 -2.47 -4.59 -1.14
N LYS A 103 -2.93 -4.78 -2.38
CA LYS A 103 -4.30 -5.27 -2.64
C LYS A 103 -4.49 -6.67 -2.05
N LEU A 104 -3.49 -7.55 -2.24
CA LEU A 104 -3.53 -8.89 -1.65
C LEU A 104 -3.73 -8.82 -0.13
N LEU A 105 -2.97 -7.95 0.55
CA LEU A 105 -3.10 -7.77 1.99
C LEU A 105 -4.52 -7.38 2.39
N ILE A 106 -5.15 -6.46 1.66
CA ILE A 106 -6.50 -6.01 1.98
C ILE A 106 -7.51 -7.15 1.78
N TYR A 107 -7.40 -7.90 0.69
CA TYR A 107 -8.29 -9.04 0.47
C TYR A 107 -8.12 -10.13 1.54
N LEU A 108 -6.90 -10.37 2.00
CA LEU A 108 -6.65 -11.30 3.10
C LEU A 108 -7.29 -10.80 4.40
N LYS A 109 -7.14 -9.49 4.69
CA LYS A 109 -7.77 -8.85 5.84
C LYS A 109 -9.28 -9.00 5.83
N GLU A 110 -9.90 -8.90 4.64
CA GLU A 110 -11.34 -8.99 4.46
C GLU A 110 -11.84 -10.43 4.32
N ASP A 111 -10.96 -11.42 4.40
CA ASP A 111 -11.30 -12.84 4.22
C ASP A 111 -11.92 -13.13 2.84
N LYS A 112 -11.47 -12.42 1.82
CA LYS A 112 -11.94 -12.58 0.44
C LYS A 112 -11.00 -13.50 -0.34
N ARG A 113 -11.19 -14.80 -0.17
CA ARG A 113 -10.30 -15.85 -0.71
C ARG A 113 -10.17 -15.76 -2.24
N ASP A 114 -11.29 -15.68 -2.96
CA ASP A 114 -11.25 -15.69 -4.44
C ASP A 114 -10.47 -14.50 -4.99
N LYS A 115 -10.69 -13.32 -4.41
CA LYS A 115 -9.96 -12.11 -4.79
C LYS A 115 -8.49 -12.23 -4.43
N ALA A 116 -8.18 -12.78 -3.26
CA ALA A 116 -6.80 -12.99 -2.82
C ALA A 116 -6.07 -13.94 -3.78
N ILE A 117 -6.71 -15.04 -4.18
CA ILE A 117 -6.14 -15.99 -5.15
C ILE A 117 -5.86 -15.29 -6.48
N GLU A 118 -6.80 -14.49 -6.98
CA GLU A 118 -6.65 -13.76 -8.23
C GLU A 118 -5.40 -12.87 -8.21
N ILE A 119 -5.24 -12.08 -7.15
CA ILE A 119 -4.08 -11.18 -7.02
C ILE A 119 -2.79 -11.95 -6.81
N LYS A 120 -2.81 -12.99 -5.96
CA LYS A 120 -1.63 -13.84 -5.78
C LYS A 120 -1.15 -14.40 -7.11
N ASN A 121 -2.08 -14.88 -7.95
CA ASN A 121 -1.73 -15.41 -9.27
C ASN A 121 -1.08 -14.36 -10.17
N ILE A 122 -1.52 -13.12 -10.09
CA ILE A 122 -0.89 -12.02 -10.83
C ILE A 122 0.55 -11.82 -10.35
N ILE A 123 0.77 -11.80 -9.04
CA ILE A 123 2.12 -11.65 -8.48
C ILE A 123 3.03 -12.80 -8.94
N LEU A 124 2.53 -14.02 -8.96
CA LEU A 124 3.33 -15.20 -9.28
C LEU A 124 3.68 -15.35 -10.77
N LYS A 125 3.09 -14.53 -11.63
CA LYS A 125 3.43 -14.55 -13.07
C LYS A 125 4.83 -14.06 -13.36
N ASN A 126 5.42 -13.27 -12.45
CA ASN A 126 6.72 -12.67 -12.69
C ASN A 126 7.48 -12.57 -11.36
N ASN A 127 8.67 -13.18 -11.31
CA ASN A 127 9.48 -13.17 -10.10
C ASN A 127 10.06 -11.79 -9.74
N TYR A 128 9.94 -10.80 -10.62
CA TYR A 128 10.31 -9.41 -10.32
C TYR A 128 9.24 -8.70 -9.49
N ASN A 129 8.05 -9.25 -9.41
CA ASN A 129 6.97 -8.60 -8.67
C ASN A 129 7.32 -8.48 -7.18
N PHE A 130 6.98 -7.34 -6.62
CA PHE A 130 7.25 -7.04 -5.21
C PHE A 130 6.68 -8.14 -4.31
N ASN A 131 7.53 -8.62 -3.41
CA ASN A 131 7.19 -9.70 -2.45
C ASN A 131 6.73 -11.00 -3.10
N TYR A 132 7.26 -11.32 -4.28
CA TYR A 132 6.98 -12.58 -4.98
C TYR A 132 7.16 -13.80 -4.05
N GLU A 133 8.28 -13.88 -3.34
CA GLU A 133 8.56 -15.02 -2.46
C GLU A 133 7.58 -15.07 -1.27
N LYS A 134 7.25 -13.91 -0.71
CA LYS A 134 6.26 -13.86 0.38
C LYS A 134 4.88 -14.29 -0.11
N ALA A 135 4.49 -13.89 -1.31
CA ALA A 135 3.21 -14.29 -1.90
C ALA A 135 3.13 -15.80 -2.09
N LYS A 136 4.22 -16.44 -2.52
CA LYS A 136 4.28 -17.90 -2.68
C LYS A 136 3.99 -18.65 -1.38
N LYS A 137 4.37 -18.07 -0.25
CA LYS A 137 4.21 -18.71 1.07
C LYS A 137 2.79 -18.60 1.63
N ILE A 138 1.96 -17.77 1.04
CA ILE A 138 0.57 -17.62 1.44
C ILE A 138 -0.22 -18.76 0.80
N LYS A 139 -0.72 -19.68 1.63
CA LYS A 139 -1.45 -20.86 1.16
C LYS A 139 -2.94 -20.55 1.09
N LEU A 140 -3.46 -20.54 -0.12
CA LEU A 140 -4.87 -20.18 -0.37
C LEU A 140 -5.64 -21.35 -1.00
#